data_5d0a4a35bb74997f01eb60b6447e337e
#
_entry.id   5d0a4a35bb74997f01eb60b6447e337e
#
_cell.length_a   1.000
_cell.length_b   1.000
_cell.length_c   1.000
_cell.angle_alpha   90.00
_cell.angle_beta   90.00
_cell.angle_gamma   90.00
#
_symmetry.space_group_name_H-M   'P 1'
#
loop_
_entity.id
_entity.type
_entity.pdbx_description
1 polymer ?
#
loop_
_entity_poly.entity_id
_entity_poly.type
_entity_poly.pdbx_seq_one_letter_code
_entity_poly.pdbx_strand_id
1 'polypeptide(L)'
;MAVSLGRIADSLGATVAPHDRTIVVEDVTHDSRAVRPGWLFVAVRGATHDGHDHLDAAVAAGAVAVLVEEPVRPGVPRIVVPDTRAAMAPAARQVHGAPDVDLSIVGVTGTNGKTTVVHMCEAVWRSIGRPHGLVGTLGARFEGTPVPLARTTPE
;
A
#
# COMPACT_ATOMS: atom_id res chain seq x y z
N MET A 1 1.53 -5.95 -11.59
CA MET A 1 1.33 -5.19 -12.86
C MET A 1 2.11 -3.90 -12.75
N ALA A 2 2.79 -3.46 -13.80
CA ALA A 2 3.51 -2.18 -13.76
C ALA A 2 2.57 -1.03 -14.18
N VAL A 3 2.62 0.09 -13.48
CA VAL A 3 1.80 1.28 -13.76
C VAL A 3 2.68 2.51 -13.91
N SER A 4 2.29 3.48 -14.76
CA SER A 4 3.06 4.72 -14.89
C SER A 4 2.81 5.66 -13.70
N LEU A 5 3.87 6.40 -13.31
CA LEU A 5 3.81 7.40 -12.24
C LEU A 5 2.73 8.45 -12.51
N GLY A 6 2.53 8.80 -13.80
CA GLY A 6 1.46 9.71 -14.22
C GLY A 6 0.06 9.20 -13.87
N ARG A 7 -0.22 7.91 -14.06
CA ARG A 7 -1.53 7.33 -13.69
C ARG A 7 -1.76 7.32 -12.18
N ILE A 8 -0.70 7.07 -11.40
CA ILE A 8 -0.79 7.17 -9.94
C ILE A 8 -1.11 8.62 -9.55
N ALA A 9 -0.37 9.59 -10.09
CA ALA A 9 -0.61 11.01 -9.80
C ALA A 9 -2.03 11.44 -10.16
N ASP A 10 -2.52 11.08 -11.35
CA ASP A 10 -3.87 11.41 -11.81
C ASP A 10 -4.94 10.84 -10.86
N SER A 11 -4.75 9.61 -10.35
CA SER A 11 -5.69 8.99 -9.39
C SER A 11 -5.72 9.68 -8.03
N LEU A 12 -4.63 10.37 -7.68
CA LEU A 12 -4.51 11.14 -6.44
C LEU A 12 -4.92 12.60 -6.61
N GLY A 13 -5.30 13.03 -7.83
CA GLY A 13 -5.54 14.44 -8.14
C GLY A 13 -4.28 15.30 -8.00
N ALA A 14 -3.12 14.68 -8.11
CA ALA A 14 -1.82 15.32 -7.92
C ALA A 14 -1.09 15.51 -9.27
N THR A 15 -0.05 16.33 -9.26
CA THR A 15 0.79 16.57 -10.44
C THR A 15 2.15 15.91 -10.29
N VAL A 16 2.72 15.53 -11.43
CA VAL A 16 4.08 15.04 -11.56
C VAL A 16 4.72 15.73 -12.76
N ALA A 17 6.04 15.91 -12.73
CA ALA A 17 6.75 16.56 -13.84
C ALA A 17 6.48 15.81 -15.16
N PRO A 18 6.28 16.50 -16.30
CA PRO A 18 5.90 15.86 -17.55
C PRO A 18 6.85 14.74 -17.99
N HIS A 19 8.16 14.91 -17.77
CA HIS A 19 9.17 13.90 -18.11
C HIS A 19 9.17 12.69 -17.19
N ASP A 20 8.61 12.79 -15.97
CA ASP A 20 8.53 11.70 -15.01
C ASP A 20 7.26 10.86 -15.17
N ARG A 21 6.25 11.34 -15.92
CA ARG A 21 4.95 10.67 -16.06
C ARG A 21 5.02 9.24 -16.61
N THR A 22 6.05 8.96 -17.40
CA THR A 22 6.26 7.65 -18.05
C THR A 22 7.06 6.66 -17.19
N ILE A 23 7.59 7.10 -16.06
CA ILE A 23 8.31 6.22 -15.12
C ILE A 23 7.37 5.10 -14.70
N VAL A 24 7.88 3.87 -14.82
CA VAL A 24 7.14 2.66 -14.46
C VAL A 24 7.35 2.34 -12.99
N VAL A 25 6.26 2.15 -12.27
CA VAL A 25 6.24 1.74 -10.86
C VAL A 25 5.76 0.30 -10.78
N GLU A 26 6.54 -0.57 -10.16
CA GLU A 26 6.27 -2.00 -10.03
C GLU A 26 5.53 -2.34 -8.73
N ASP A 27 5.86 -1.63 -7.65
CA ASP A 27 5.27 -1.83 -6.32
C ASP A 27 5.39 -0.54 -5.48
N VAL A 28 4.80 -0.55 -4.28
CA VAL A 28 4.76 0.59 -3.37
C VAL A 28 5.05 0.15 -1.93
N THR A 29 5.82 0.95 -1.20
CA THR A 29 6.09 0.70 0.22
C THR A 29 6.29 2.00 0.99
N HIS A 30 5.98 2.00 2.28
CA HIS A 30 6.32 3.06 3.23
C HIS A 30 7.50 2.68 4.15
N ASP A 31 7.97 1.43 4.09
CA ASP A 31 9.17 0.99 4.80
C ASP A 31 10.40 1.17 3.91
N SER A 32 11.26 2.14 4.24
CA SER A 32 12.48 2.43 3.47
C SER A 32 13.46 1.25 3.38
N ARG A 33 13.38 0.31 4.34
CA ARG A 33 14.21 -0.93 4.37
C ARG A 33 13.71 -2.00 3.41
N ALA A 34 12.42 -1.92 3.03
CA ALA A 34 11.80 -2.87 2.12
C ALA A 34 11.87 -2.41 0.65
N VAL A 35 12.31 -1.18 0.40
CA VAL A 35 12.42 -0.62 -0.95
C VAL A 35 13.29 -1.51 -1.84
N ARG A 36 12.83 -1.69 -3.07
CA ARG A 36 13.56 -2.37 -4.14
C ARG A 36 13.58 -1.52 -5.41
N PRO A 37 14.48 -1.79 -6.36
CA PRO A 37 14.47 -1.12 -7.65
C PRO A 37 13.10 -1.22 -8.33
N GLY A 38 12.62 -0.10 -8.88
CA GLY A 38 11.30 -0.04 -9.51
C GLY A 38 10.15 0.35 -8.59
N TRP A 39 10.37 0.51 -7.29
CA TRP A 39 9.31 0.78 -6.32
C TRP A 39 9.06 2.28 -6.08
N LEU A 40 7.83 2.61 -5.71
CA LEU A 40 7.44 3.92 -5.19
C LEU A 40 7.60 3.91 -3.66
N PHE A 41 8.38 4.82 -3.13
CA PHE A 41 8.47 5.01 -1.68
C PHE A 41 7.47 6.08 -1.22
N VAL A 42 6.66 5.77 -0.21
CA VAL A 42 5.70 6.68 0.41
C VAL A 42 6.26 7.20 1.73
N ALA A 43 6.57 8.49 1.79
CA ALA A 43 7.12 9.12 2.99
C ALA A 43 5.98 9.50 3.96
N VAL A 44 5.57 8.54 4.79
CA VAL A 44 4.47 8.75 5.76
C VAL A 44 5.00 9.39 7.04
N ARG A 45 4.34 10.45 7.51
CA ARG A 45 4.58 11.00 8.85
C ARG A 45 3.91 10.13 9.91
N GLY A 46 4.72 9.45 10.70
CA GLY A 46 4.27 8.67 11.86
C GLY A 46 4.29 9.51 13.14
N ALA A 47 3.78 8.93 14.22
CA ALA A 47 3.76 9.59 15.54
C ALA A 47 5.17 9.80 16.13
N THR A 48 6.13 8.95 15.77
CA THR A 48 7.50 8.95 16.33
C THR A 48 8.59 9.09 15.29
N HIS A 49 8.29 8.87 14.01
CA HIS A 49 9.26 8.89 12.92
C HIS A 49 8.62 9.56 11.70
N ASP A 50 9.38 10.40 11.01
CA ASP A 50 8.98 11.00 9.75
C ASP A 50 9.62 10.21 8.59
N GLY A 51 8.77 9.68 7.70
CA GLY A 51 9.22 8.98 6.49
C GLY A 51 10.08 9.85 5.56
N HIS A 52 9.91 11.18 5.63
CA HIS A 52 10.71 12.11 4.83
C HIS A 52 12.20 12.09 5.19
N ASP A 53 12.56 11.73 6.43
CA ASP A 53 13.95 11.58 6.86
C ASP A 53 14.67 10.40 6.17
N HIS A 54 13.90 9.49 5.58
CA HIS A 54 14.40 8.27 4.94
C HIS A 54 14.43 8.33 3.40
N LEU A 55 14.14 9.48 2.79
CA LEU A 55 14.09 9.64 1.33
C LEU A 55 15.41 9.25 0.65
N ASP A 56 16.53 9.70 1.19
CA ASP A 56 17.85 9.40 0.63
C ASP A 56 18.17 7.90 0.67
N ALA A 57 17.80 7.23 1.77
CA ALA A 57 17.97 5.80 1.90
C ALA A 57 17.07 5.03 0.91
N ALA A 58 15.82 5.47 0.73
CA ALA A 58 14.89 4.86 -0.22
C ALA A 58 15.36 5.02 -1.67
N VAL A 59 15.83 6.21 -2.05
CA VAL A 59 16.39 6.48 -3.38
C VAL A 59 17.66 5.64 -3.61
N ALA A 60 18.54 5.57 -2.63
CA ALA A 60 19.75 4.73 -2.70
C ALA A 60 19.42 3.24 -2.83
N ALA A 61 18.32 2.77 -2.25
CA ALA A 61 17.82 1.40 -2.37
C ALA A 61 17.12 1.12 -3.72
N GLY A 62 16.91 2.15 -4.57
CA GLY A 62 16.38 2.01 -5.92
C GLY A 62 14.93 2.44 -6.09
N ALA A 63 14.37 3.22 -5.17
CA ALA A 63 13.07 3.86 -5.40
C ALA A 63 13.11 4.69 -6.69
N VAL A 64 12.20 4.43 -7.61
CA VAL A 64 12.11 5.15 -8.89
C VAL A 64 11.38 6.48 -8.76
N ALA A 65 10.58 6.63 -7.71
CA ALA A 65 9.87 7.85 -7.36
C ALA A 65 9.52 7.86 -5.87
N VAL A 66 9.14 9.03 -5.37
CA VAL A 66 8.68 9.21 -3.99
C VAL A 66 7.32 9.90 -3.94
N LEU A 67 6.47 9.53 -2.97
CA LEU A 67 5.23 10.20 -2.63
C LEU A 67 5.46 10.96 -1.32
N VAL A 68 5.30 12.28 -1.35
CA VAL A 68 5.72 13.19 -0.28
C VAL A 68 4.69 14.29 -0.02
N GLU A 69 4.76 14.92 1.15
CA GLU A 69 3.89 16.06 1.50
C GLU A 69 4.52 17.42 1.17
N GLU A 70 5.83 17.45 1.00
CA GLU A 70 6.59 18.67 0.68
C GLU A 70 7.50 18.43 -0.52
N PRO A 71 7.82 19.49 -1.29
CA PRO A 71 8.80 19.38 -2.37
C PRO A 71 10.16 18.92 -1.85
N VAL A 72 10.71 17.88 -2.46
CA VAL A 72 12.05 17.36 -2.16
C VAL A 72 13.08 17.95 -3.13
N ARG A 73 14.37 17.67 -2.87
CA ARG A 73 15.49 18.14 -3.70
C ARG A 73 15.26 17.82 -5.20
N PRO A 74 15.81 18.66 -6.12
CA PRO A 74 15.75 18.41 -7.56
C PRO A 74 16.36 17.04 -7.94
N GLY A 75 15.83 16.44 -9.02
CA GLY A 75 16.36 15.20 -9.59
C GLY A 75 15.73 13.91 -9.04
N VAL A 76 14.88 13.99 -8.03
CA VAL A 76 14.09 12.83 -7.56
C VAL A 76 12.68 12.93 -8.12
N PRO A 77 12.23 11.97 -8.94
CA PRO A 77 10.85 11.88 -9.41
C PRO A 77 9.89 11.81 -8.22
N ARG A 78 8.84 12.65 -8.23
CA ARG A 78 7.96 12.75 -7.05
C ARG A 78 6.52 13.08 -7.40
N ILE A 79 5.62 12.61 -6.53
CA ILE A 79 4.25 13.08 -6.44
C ILE A 79 4.12 13.82 -5.10
N VAL A 80 3.60 15.04 -5.13
CA VAL A 80 3.37 15.83 -3.92
C VAL A 80 1.86 15.82 -3.61
N VAL A 81 1.50 15.44 -2.39
CA VAL A 81 0.12 15.36 -1.90
C VAL A 81 -0.01 16.02 -0.53
N PRO A 82 -1.20 16.47 -0.14
CA PRO A 82 -1.39 17.09 1.19
C PRO A 82 -1.22 16.12 2.37
N ASP A 83 -1.48 14.81 2.15
CA ASP A 83 -1.44 13.76 3.16
C ASP A 83 -1.01 12.45 2.51
N THR A 84 0.22 12.03 2.78
CA THR A 84 0.79 10.80 2.22
C THR A 84 0.16 9.55 2.79
N ARG A 85 -0.31 9.59 4.05
CA ARG A 85 -1.01 8.47 4.67
C ARG A 85 -2.34 8.20 3.99
N ALA A 86 -3.13 9.24 3.72
CA ALA A 86 -4.38 9.13 2.98
C ALA A 86 -4.16 8.70 1.52
N ALA A 87 -3.08 9.14 0.89
CA ALA A 87 -2.75 8.85 -0.49
C ALA A 87 -2.18 7.44 -0.72
N MET A 88 -1.64 6.79 0.32
CA MET A 88 -0.94 5.50 0.22
C MET A 88 -1.86 4.39 -0.32
N ALA A 89 -3.06 4.22 0.24
CA ALA A 89 -3.99 3.18 -0.20
C ALA A 89 -4.49 3.39 -1.64
N PRO A 90 -4.90 4.60 -2.08
CA PRO A 90 -5.20 4.86 -3.49
C PRO A 90 -4.00 4.61 -4.43
N ALA A 91 -2.77 4.97 -4.03
CA ALA A 91 -1.57 4.69 -4.83
C ALA A 91 -1.35 3.18 -4.98
N ALA A 92 -1.40 2.42 -3.87
CA ALA A 92 -1.29 0.96 -3.88
C ALA A 92 -2.37 0.32 -4.76
N ARG A 93 -3.61 0.81 -4.67
CA ARG A 93 -4.72 0.37 -5.50
C ARG A 93 -4.41 0.48 -7.00
N GLN A 94 -3.79 1.58 -7.43
CA GLN A 94 -3.39 1.77 -8.83
C GLN A 94 -2.26 0.81 -9.25
N VAL A 95 -1.26 0.63 -8.39
CA VAL A 95 -0.12 -0.27 -8.66
C VAL A 95 -0.59 -1.72 -8.79
N HIS A 96 -1.51 -2.16 -7.94
CA HIS A 96 -2.02 -3.53 -7.93
C HIS A 96 -3.24 -3.76 -8.83
N GLY A 97 -3.65 -2.79 -9.65
CA GLY A 97 -4.72 -2.95 -10.63
C GLY A 97 -6.13 -2.98 -10.03
N ALA A 98 -6.34 -2.28 -8.92
CA ALA A 98 -7.64 -2.15 -8.24
C ALA A 98 -8.28 -3.51 -7.86
N PRO A 99 -7.59 -4.38 -7.10
CA PRO A 99 -8.08 -5.72 -6.77
C PRO A 99 -9.39 -5.71 -5.98
N ASP A 100 -9.71 -4.60 -5.34
CA ASP A 100 -10.93 -4.40 -4.55
C ASP A 100 -12.21 -4.46 -5.37
N VAL A 101 -12.16 -4.21 -6.69
CA VAL A 101 -13.35 -4.28 -7.56
C VAL A 101 -13.83 -5.73 -7.81
N ASP A 102 -12.91 -6.69 -7.68
CA ASP A 102 -13.19 -8.11 -7.90
C ASP A 102 -13.38 -8.87 -6.57
N LEU A 103 -13.20 -8.20 -5.42
CA LEU A 103 -13.29 -8.79 -4.10
C LEU A 103 -14.59 -8.42 -3.38
N SER A 104 -15.24 -9.41 -2.77
CA SER A 104 -16.29 -9.17 -1.77
C SER A 104 -15.65 -9.02 -0.40
N ILE A 105 -15.58 -7.79 0.11
CA ILE A 105 -14.92 -7.48 1.38
C ILE A 105 -15.96 -7.40 2.50
N VAL A 106 -15.74 -8.16 3.58
CA VAL A 106 -16.56 -8.11 4.80
C VAL A 106 -15.71 -7.63 5.96
N GLY A 107 -16.05 -6.48 6.52
CA GLY A 107 -15.41 -5.93 7.71
C GLY A 107 -16.24 -6.26 8.97
N VAL A 108 -15.57 -6.70 10.05
CA VAL A 108 -16.17 -6.94 11.35
C VAL A 108 -15.58 -5.99 12.38
N THR A 109 -16.41 -5.15 12.98
CA THR A 109 -16.02 -4.20 14.04
C THR A 109 -16.79 -4.49 15.32
N GLY A 110 -16.31 -3.99 16.46
CA GLY A 110 -16.92 -4.15 17.76
C GLY A 110 -15.87 -4.25 18.88
N THR A 111 -16.32 -4.18 20.13
CA THR A 111 -15.45 -4.30 21.30
C THR A 111 -15.00 -5.74 21.54
N ASN A 112 -15.93 -6.70 21.37
CA ASN A 112 -15.70 -8.14 21.59
C ASN A 112 -16.22 -8.96 20.41
N GLY A 113 -15.77 -10.21 20.30
CA GLY A 113 -16.31 -11.20 19.35
C GLY A 113 -15.83 -11.06 17.90
N LYS A 114 -15.08 -10.00 17.53
CA LYS A 114 -14.60 -9.77 16.16
C LYS A 114 -13.91 -11.00 15.57
N THR A 115 -12.92 -11.53 16.27
CA THR A 115 -12.14 -12.69 15.83
C THR A 115 -13.04 -13.91 15.65
N THR A 116 -13.95 -14.16 16.58
CA THR A 116 -14.89 -15.29 16.49
C THR A 116 -15.79 -15.20 15.27
N VAL A 117 -16.39 -14.01 15.04
CA VAL A 117 -17.28 -13.80 13.89
C VAL A 117 -16.52 -13.97 12.56
N VAL A 118 -15.31 -13.40 12.45
CA VAL A 118 -14.50 -13.53 11.24
C VAL A 118 -14.16 -15.00 10.96
N HIS A 119 -13.82 -15.80 11.98
CA HIS A 119 -13.58 -17.23 11.78
C HIS A 119 -14.83 -18.04 11.46
N MET A 120 -16.00 -17.63 11.97
CA MET A 120 -17.28 -18.22 11.54
C MET A 120 -17.55 -17.93 10.06
N CYS A 121 -17.33 -16.70 9.61
CA CYS A 121 -17.43 -16.36 8.18
C CYS A 121 -16.45 -17.20 7.34
N GLU A 122 -15.19 -17.32 7.76
CA GLU A 122 -14.20 -18.16 7.09
C GLU A 122 -14.69 -19.62 6.96
N ALA A 123 -15.24 -20.20 8.01
CA ALA A 123 -15.77 -21.56 7.98
C ALA A 123 -16.91 -21.72 6.98
N VAL A 124 -17.80 -20.73 6.87
CA VAL A 124 -18.88 -20.72 5.87
C VAL A 124 -18.32 -20.67 4.45
N TRP A 125 -17.40 -19.74 4.15
CA TRP A 125 -16.80 -19.67 2.81
C TRP A 125 -16.06 -20.94 2.43
N ARG A 126 -15.33 -21.52 3.38
CA ARG A 126 -14.67 -22.81 3.18
C ARG A 126 -15.67 -23.94 2.87
N SER A 127 -16.80 -24.00 3.58
CA SER A 127 -17.81 -25.05 3.39
C SER A 127 -18.48 -24.99 2.02
N ILE A 128 -18.57 -23.82 1.41
CA ILE A 128 -19.15 -23.64 0.06
C ILE A 128 -18.07 -23.60 -1.04
N GLY A 129 -16.81 -23.91 -0.70
CA GLY A 129 -15.72 -24.01 -1.68
C GLY A 129 -15.34 -22.69 -2.35
N ARG A 130 -15.60 -21.54 -1.73
CA ARG A 130 -15.21 -20.25 -2.30
C ARG A 130 -13.81 -19.84 -1.84
N PRO A 131 -12.94 -19.39 -2.76
CA PRO A 131 -11.66 -18.78 -2.39
C PRO A 131 -11.86 -17.62 -1.41
N HIS A 132 -11.10 -17.60 -0.33
CA HIS A 132 -11.24 -16.58 0.72
C HIS A 132 -9.92 -16.29 1.39
N GLY A 133 -9.77 -15.04 1.83
CA GLY A 133 -8.69 -14.59 2.71
C GLY A 133 -9.24 -14.00 3.99
N LEU A 134 -8.45 -14.06 5.05
CA LEU A 134 -8.75 -13.51 6.36
C LEU A 134 -7.57 -12.68 6.83
N VAL A 135 -7.85 -11.47 7.33
CA VAL A 135 -6.86 -10.61 8.00
C VAL A 135 -7.42 -10.20 9.37
N GLY A 136 -6.64 -10.38 10.42
CA GLY A 136 -7.06 -10.04 11.77
C GLY A 136 -5.94 -10.13 12.80
N THR A 137 -6.29 -10.03 14.08
CA THR A 137 -5.33 -10.06 15.20
C THR A 137 -4.50 -11.34 15.31
N LEU A 138 -4.96 -12.43 14.74
CA LEU A 138 -4.25 -13.71 14.66
C LEU A 138 -3.41 -13.85 13.38
N GLY A 139 -3.19 -12.76 12.64
CA GLY A 139 -2.45 -12.72 11.39
C GLY A 139 -3.35 -12.74 10.15
N ALA A 140 -2.75 -13.05 9.00
CA ALA A 140 -3.46 -13.25 7.75
C ALA A 140 -3.31 -14.67 7.24
N ARG A 141 -4.28 -15.11 6.48
CA ARG A 141 -4.24 -16.38 5.75
C ARG A 141 -5.08 -16.31 4.47
N PHE A 142 -4.66 -17.09 3.49
CA PHE A 142 -5.39 -17.29 2.25
C PHE A 142 -5.62 -18.78 2.07
N GLU A 143 -6.90 -19.19 1.97
CA GLU A 143 -7.30 -20.59 1.88
C GLU A 143 -6.68 -21.48 2.98
N GLY A 144 -6.58 -20.96 4.20
CA GLY A 144 -5.98 -21.65 5.34
C GLY A 144 -4.45 -21.55 5.42
N THR A 145 -3.77 -21.13 4.37
CA THR A 145 -2.31 -20.94 4.34
C THR A 145 -1.94 -19.60 4.99
N PRO A 146 -1.08 -19.57 6.01
CA PRO A 146 -0.62 -18.33 6.63
C PRO A 146 0.10 -17.42 5.62
N VAL A 147 -0.22 -16.14 5.67
CA VAL A 147 0.46 -15.08 4.91
C VAL A 147 1.24 -14.23 5.90
N PRO A 148 2.56 -14.06 5.71
CA PRO A 148 3.35 -13.22 6.59
C PRO A 148 2.84 -11.77 6.57
N LEU A 149 2.54 -11.23 7.76
CA LEU A 149 2.24 -9.81 7.94
C LEU A 149 3.21 -9.22 8.96
N ALA A 150 3.75 -8.05 8.66
CA ALA A 150 4.58 -7.31 9.59
C ALA A 150 3.75 -6.73 10.77
N ARG A 151 2.45 -6.49 10.54
CA ARG A 151 1.48 -5.95 11.51
C ARG A 151 0.12 -6.59 11.32
N THR A 152 -0.72 -6.56 12.37
CA THR A 152 -2.10 -7.07 12.35
C THR A 152 -3.04 -6.31 11.40
N THR A 153 -2.72 -5.07 11.11
CA THR A 153 -3.36 -4.27 10.08
C THR A 153 -2.28 -3.89 9.08
N PRO A 154 -2.32 -4.40 7.85
CA PRO A 154 -1.42 -3.95 6.79
C PRO A 154 -1.70 -2.47 6.51
N GLU A 155 -0.66 -1.67 6.51
CA GLU A 155 -0.71 -0.27 6.08
C GLU A 155 -0.35 -0.20 4.61
#